data_1c2172aefb707236a2913c27cdfaa6f8
#
_entry.id   1c2172aefb707236a2913c27cdfaa6f8
#
_cell.length_a   1.000
_cell.length_b   1.000
_cell.length_c   1.000
_cell.angle_alpha   90.00
_cell.angle_beta   90.00
_cell.angle_gamma   90.00
#
_symmetry.space_group_name_H-M   'P 1'
#
loop_
_entity.id
_entity.type
_entity.pdbx_description
1 polymer ?
#
loop_
_entity_poly.entity_id
_entity_poly.type
_entity_poly.pdbx_seq_one_letter_code
_entity_poly.pdbx_strand_id
1 'polypeptide(L)' 'MIPAAIQKYVTTHYPDAKVLKIERDKKDYEVKLSNRTELKFDLKFNLIDIDN' A
#
# COMPACT_ATOMS: atom_id res chain seq x y z
N MET A 1 -3.47 11.73 -4.13
CA MET A 1 -3.72 10.78 -5.24
C MET A 1 -2.97 9.47 -4.98
N ILE A 2 -3.64 8.34 -5.17
CA ILE A 2 -3.04 7.03 -4.95
C ILE A 2 -2.35 6.56 -6.24
N PRO A 3 -1.07 6.15 -6.19
CA PRO A 3 -0.42 5.58 -7.37
C PRO A 3 -1.21 4.38 -7.90
N ALA A 4 -1.33 4.31 -9.22
CA ALA A 4 -2.14 3.26 -9.86
C ALA A 4 -1.67 1.85 -9.49
N ALA A 5 -0.37 1.64 -9.38
CA ALA A 5 0.18 0.33 -9.03
C ALA A 5 -0.22 -0.11 -7.62
N ILE A 6 -0.24 0.83 -6.65
CA ILE A 6 -0.66 0.54 -5.29
C ILE A 6 -2.16 0.27 -5.25
N GLN A 7 -2.94 1.10 -5.95
CA GLN A 7 -4.40 0.92 -6.02
C GLN A 7 -4.74 -0.46 -6.58
N LYS A 8 -4.08 -0.87 -7.65
CA LYS A 8 -4.31 -2.16 -8.27
C LYS A 8 -3.96 -3.31 -7.32
N TYR A 9 -2.85 -3.19 -6.60
CA TYR A 9 -2.44 -4.20 -5.64
C TYR A 9 -3.49 -4.38 -4.54
N VAL A 10 -3.95 -3.26 -3.97
CA VAL A 10 -4.95 -3.28 -2.91
C VAL A 10 -6.26 -3.89 -3.40
N THR A 11 -6.73 -3.47 -4.57
CA THR A 11 -7.97 -3.98 -5.13
C THR A 11 -7.90 -5.48 -5.40
N THR A 12 -6.74 -5.97 -5.84
CA THR A 12 -6.54 -7.37 -6.17
C THR A 12 -6.45 -8.26 -4.93
N HIS A 13 -5.69 -7.81 -3.93
CA HIS A 13 -5.38 -8.63 -2.76
C HIS A 13 -6.27 -8.34 -1.56
N TYR A 14 -6.83 -7.14 -1.48
CA TYR A 14 -7.65 -6.69 -0.36
C TYR A 14 -8.88 -5.96 -0.88
N PRO A 15 -9.76 -6.66 -1.61
CA PRO A 15 -10.89 -5.99 -2.28
C PRO A 15 -11.88 -5.33 -1.32
N ASP A 16 -11.94 -5.80 -0.07
CA ASP A 16 -12.84 -5.25 0.94
C ASP A 16 -12.21 -4.15 1.79
N ALA A 17 -10.94 -3.87 1.56
CA ALA A 17 -10.23 -2.85 2.33
C ALA A 17 -10.11 -1.56 1.53
N LYS A 18 -9.96 -0.44 2.26
CA LYS A 18 -9.75 0.87 1.64
C LYS A 18 -8.41 1.41 2.09
N VAL A 19 -7.79 2.21 1.23
CA VAL A 19 -6.56 2.90 1.59
C VAL A 19 -6.93 4.08 2.48
N LEU A 20 -6.43 4.07 3.72
CA LEU A 20 -6.66 5.15 4.67
C LEU A 20 -5.57 6.21 4.58
N LYS A 21 -4.33 5.80 4.35
CA LYS A 21 -3.21 6.71 4.36
C LYS A 21 -2.07 6.16 3.53
N ILE A 22 -1.38 7.03 2.81
CA ILE A 22 -0.15 6.71 2.09
C ILE A 22 0.91 7.70 2.53
N GLU A 23 2.07 7.18 2.95
CA GLU A 23 3.23 7.99 3.28
C GLU A 23 4.38 7.62 2.36
N ARG A 24 5.05 8.63 1.82
CA ARG A 24 6.27 8.40 1.06
C ARG A 24 7.48 8.68 1.95
N ASP A 25 8.34 7.70 2.08
CA ASP A 25 9.63 7.86 2.73
C ASP A 25 10.73 7.94 1.66
N LYS A 26 11.99 8.09 2.08
CA LYS A 26 13.10 8.24 1.15
C LYS A 26 13.28 7.06 0.22
N LYS A 27 12.97 5.86 0.69
CA LYS A 27 13.22 4.62 -0.04
C LYS A 27 11.97 3.79 -0.31
N ASP A 28 10.83 4.21 0.24
CA ASP A 28 9.65 3.37 0.13
C ASP A 28 8.36 4.18 0.26
N TYR A 29 7.25 3.49 -0.01
CA TYR A 29 5.91 3.97 0.28
C TYR A 29 5.29 3.08 1.35
N GLU A 30 4.64 3.69 2.32
CA GLU A 30 3.92 2.97 3.36
C GLU A 30 2.44 3.24 3.19
N VAL A 31 1.64 2.16 3.13
CA VAL A 31 0.20 2.25 2.86
C VAL A 31 -0.56 1.61 4.01
N LYS A 32 -1.47 2.37 4.62
CA LYS A 32 -2.33 1.84 5.68
C LYS A 32 -3.72 1.56 5.13
N LEU A 33 -4.21 0.37 5.42
CA LEU A 33 -5.52 -0.07 4.97
C LEU A 33 -6.53 -0.10 6.11
N SER A 34 -7.81 -0.08 5.75
CA SER A 34 -8.90 -0.08 6.73
C SER A 34 -8.99 -1.38 7.55
N ASN A 35 -8.39 -2.45 7.09
CA ASN A 35 -8.38 -3.74 7.78
C ASN A 35 -7.18 -3.91 8.73
N ARG A 36 -6.51 -2.82 9.09
CA ARG A 36 -5.33 -2.79 9.96
C ARG A 36 -4.08 -3.39 9.32
N THR A 37 -4.09 -3.57 8.03
CA THR A 37 -2.91 -4.03 7.29
C THR A 37 -2.09 -2.83 6.86
N GLU A 38 -0.78 -2.92 7.00
CA GLU A 38 0.16 -1.95 6.47
C GLU A 38 1.01 -2.61 5.40
N LEU A 39 1.07 -1.97 4.24
CA LEU A 39 1.87 -2.45 3.12
C LEU A 39 3.04 -1.52 2.91
N LYS A 40 4.18 -2.08 2.56
CA LYS A 40 5.35 -1.29 2.23
C LYS A 40 5.81 -1.64 0.82
N PHE A 41 5.95 -0.63 -0.02
CA PHE A 41 6.40 -0.78 -1.41
C PHE A 41 7.68 -0.01 -1.61
N ASP A 42 8.55 -0.50 -2.50
CA ASP A 42 9.72 0.28 -2.89
C ASP A 42 9.29 1.41 -3.86
N LEU A 43 10.24 2.23 -4.30
CA LEU A 43 9.92 3.34 -5.20
C LEU A 43 9.52 2.89 -6.59
N LYS A 44 9.71 1.63 -6.93
CA LYS A 44 9.26 1.03 -8.18
C LYS A 44 7.92 0.29 -8.02
N PHE A 45 7.29 0.47 -6.84
CA PHE A 45 6.00 -0.12 -6.52
C PHE A 45 6.01 -1.65 -6.40
N ASN A 46 7.15 -2.22 -6.02
CA ASN A 46 7.22 -3.63 -5.65
C ASN A 46 6.95 -3.76 -4.15
N LEU A 47 6.11 -4.71 -3.78
CA LEU A 47 5.83 -4.95 -2.38
C LEU A 47 7.06 -5.52 -1.70
N ILE A 48 7.50 -4.88 -0.60
CA ILE A 48 8.67 -5.31 0.15
C ILE A 48 8.36 -5.76 1.57
N ASP A 49 7.18 -5.40 2.09
CA ASP A 49 6.79 -5.85 3.43
C ASP A 49 5.28 -5.74 3.61
N ILE A 50 4.73 -6.61 4.45
CA ILE A 50 3.32 -6.59 4.86
C ILE A 50 3.30 -6.75 6.37
N ASP A 51 2.62 -5.83 7.05
CA ASP A 51 2.42 -5.89 8.50
C ASP A 51 0.92 -5.87 8.80
N ASN A 52 0.47 -6.90 9.47
CA ASN A 52 -0.94 -7.01 9.87
C ASN A 52 -1.13 -6.57 11.31
#